data_6bf4e06b95ecb8dde542028ae8308e4e
#
_entry.id   6bf4e06b95ecb8dde542028ae8308e4e
#
_cell.length_a   1.000
_cell.length_b   1.000
_cell.length_c   1.000
_cell.angle_alpha   90.00
_cell.angle_beta   90.00
_cell.angle_gamma   90.00
#
_symmetry.space_group_name_H-M   'P 1'
#
loop_
_entity.id
_entity.type
_entity.pdbx_description
1 polymer ?
#
loop_
_entity_poly.entity_id
_entity_poly.type
_entity_poly.pdbx_seq_one_letter_code
_entity_poly.pdbx_strand_id
1 'polypeptide(L)'
;MPRPSRRNIPADQLAQARAHQAALMDALAERTLYASRLAVAEEKRGKTLAEMDAVIVGARHDLTVAELRLVSLIGVEAASEMTGTTAVELRRAMKDAN
;
A
#
# COMPACT_ATOMS: atom_id res chain seq x y z
N MET A 1 16.70 -63.78 -3.79
CA MET A 1 17.61 -62.64 -4.03
C MET A 1 17.73 -61.78 -2.79
N PRO A 2 18.94 -61.47 -2.37
CA PRO A 2 19.10 -60.54 -1.28
C PRO A 2 18.54 -59.15 -1.66
N ARG A 3 17.85 -58.53 -0.75
CA ARG A 3 17.39 -57.16 -0.95
C ARG A 3 18.59 -56.23 -1.09
N PRO A 4 18.61 -55.27 -2.03
CA PRO A 4 19.67 -54.29 -2.07
C PRO A 4 19.71 -53.53 -0.74
N SER A 5 20.86 -53.58 -0.11
CA SER A 5 21.09 -52.85 1.14
C SER A 5 21.22 -51.36 0.84
N ARG A 6 20.73 -50.51 1.73
CA ARG A 6 20.99 -49.07 1.67
C ARG A 6 22.48 -48.73 1.61
N ARG A 7 23.32 -49.65 2.08
CA ARG A 7 24.77 -49.53 2.07
C ARG A 7 25.36 -49.59 0.64
N ASN A 8 24.57 -50.05 -0.35
CA ASN A 8 25.01 -50.19 -1.72
C ASN A 8 24.69 -48.93 -2.59
N ILE A 9 24.20 -47.86 -1.98
CA ILE A 9 24.02 -46.60 -2.71
C ILE A 9 25.39 -45.98 -2.97
N PRO A 10 25.73 -45.70 -4.26
CA PRO A 10 26.99 -45.08 -4.57
C PRO A 10 27.18 -43.75 -3.81
N ALA A 11 28.39 -43.51 -3.35
CA ALA A 11 28.69 -42.30 -2.56
C ALA A 11 28.43 -41.01 -3.31
N ASP A 12 28.63 -41.00 -4.63
CA ASP A 12 28.37 -39.85 -5.49
C ASP A 12 26.89 -39.57 -5.64
N GLN A 13 26.04 -40.61 -5.71
CA GLN A 13 24.58 -40.42 -5.71
C GLN A 13 24.08 -39.87 -4.38
N LEU A 14 24.62 -40.33 -3.28
CA LEU A 14 24.28 -39.84 -1.95
C LEU A 14 24.70 -38.38 -1.79
N ALA A 15 25.91 -38.04 -2.27
CA ALA A 15 26.38 -36.64 -2.25
C ALA A 15 25.51 -35.72 -3.10
N GLN A 16 25.09 -36.18 -4.27
CA GLN A 16 24.17 -35.43 -5.14
C GLN A 16 22.80 -35.20 -4.46
N ALA A 17 22.27 -36.24 -3.81
CA ALA A 17 21.00 -36.12 -3.09
C ALA A 17 21.08 -35.12 -1.96
N ARG A 18 22.19 -35.12 -1.20
CA ARG A 18 22.44 -34.16 -0.12
C ARG A 18 22.59 -32.74 -0.65
N ALA A 19 23.33 -32.57 -1.75
CA ALA A 19 23.52 -31.28 -2.39
C ALA A 19 22.17 -30.72 -2.91
N HIS A 20 21.35 -31.58 -3.49
CA HIS A 20 20.03 -31.19 -3.96
C HIS A 20 19.13 -30.76 -2.82
N GLN A 21 19.15 -31.49 -1.71
CA GLN A 21 18.37 -31.16 -0.52
C GLN A 21 18.84 -29.84 0.10
N ALA A 22 20.14 -29.62 0.17
CA ALA A 22 20.70 -28.36 0.66
C ALA A 22 20.27 -27.18 -0.22
N ALA A 23 20.30 -27.36 -1.54
CA ALA A 23 19.84 -26.35 -2.49
C ALA A 23 18.35 -26.05 -2.32
N LEU A 24 17.51 -27.08 -2.08
CA LEU A 24 16.09 -26.88 -1.80
C LEU A 24 15.87 -26.09 -0.51
N MET A 25 16.60 -26.42 0.54
CA MET A 25 16.47 -25.72 1.82
C MET A 25 16.90 -24.27 1.70
N ASP A 26 17.99 -23.99 0.96
CA ASP A 26 18.45 -22.63 0.71
C ASP A 26 17.41 -21.84 -0.10
N ALA A 27 16.85 -22.44 -1.14
CA ALA A 27 15.83 -21.80 -1.96
C ALA A 27 14.56 -21.50 -1.16
N LEU A 28 14.15 -22.41 -0.28
CA LEU A 28 13.02 -22.19 0.61
C LEU A 28 13.28 -21.06 1.61
N ALA A 29 14.48 -20.99 2.15
CA ALA A 29 14.89 -19.94 3.07
C ALA A 29 14.89 -18.57 2.36
N GLU A 30 15.42 -18.49 1.15
CA GLU A 30 15.38 -17.28 0.33
C GLU A 30 13.95 -16.85 0.02
N ARG A 31 13.11 -17.79 -0.40
CA ARG A 31 11.70 -17.48 -0.67
C ARG A 31 11.02 -16.91 0.55
N THR A 32 11.23 -17.53 1.71
CA THR A 32 10.63 -17.05 2.97
C THR A 32 11.09 -15.64 3.30
N LEU A 33 12.39 -15.37 3.15
CA LEU A 33 12.96 -14.06 3.39
C LEU A 33 12.35 -13.00 2.47
N TYR A 34 12.30 -13.27 1.17
CA TYR A 34 11.78 -12.32 0.20
C TYR A 34 10.27 -12.13 0.32
N ALA A 35 9.52 -13.19 0.63
CA ALA A 35 8.09 -13.08 0.92
C ALA A 35 7.83 -12.19 2.14
N SER A 36 8.65 -12.33 3.19
CA SER A 36 8.56 -11.50 4.38
C SER A 36 8.88 -10.03 4.07
N ARG A 37 9.93 -9.77 3.29
CA ARG A 37 10.29 -8.41 2.87
C ARG A 37 9.20 -7.76 2.02
N LEU A 38 8.59 -8.53 1.13
CA LEU A 38 7.47 -8.05 0.32
C LEU A 38 6.29 -7.68 1.20
N ALA A 39 5.92 -8.55 2.15
CA ALA A 39 4.81 -8.28 3.06
C ALA A 39 5.03 -7.01 3.89
N VAL A 40 6.26 -6.80 4.39
CA VAL A 40 6.62 -5.59 5.14
C VAL A 40 6.52 -4.35 4.25
N ALA A 41 7.01 -4.44 3.01
CA ALA A 41 6.95 -3.31 2.07
C ALA A 41 5.50 -2.95 1.70
N GLU A 42 4.65 -3.95 1.49
CA GLU A 42 3.22 -3.75 1.20
C GLU A 42 2.51 -3.11 2.39
N GLU A 43 2.82 -3.54 3.61
CA GLU A 43 2.26 -2.94 4.82
C GLU A 43 2.66 -1.48 4.96
N LYS A 44 3.93 -1.15 4.74
CA LYS A 44 4.43 0.24 4.75
C LYS A 44 3.73 1.10 3.70
N ARG A 45 3.58 0.56 2.50
CA ARG A 45 2.86 1.25 1.43
C ARG A 45 1.44 1.56 1.83
N GLY A 46 0.73 0.58 2.41
CA GLY A 46 -0.64 0.75 2.89
C GLY A 46 -0.74 1.86 3.93
N LYS A 47 0.15 1.89 4.91
CA LYS A 47 0.20 2.94 5.94
C LYS A 47 0.48 4.31 5.33
N THR A 48 1.45 4.41 4.43
CA THR A 48 1.79 5.67 3.75
C THR A 48 0.62 6.19 2.94
N LEU A 49 -0.07 5.32 2.18
CA LEU A 49 -1.25 5.71 1.42
C LEU A 49 -2.38 6.21 2.32
N ALA A 50 -2.63 5.52 3.45
CA ALA A 50 -3.64 5.94 4.42
C ALA A 50 -3.32 7.30 5.03
N GLU A 51 -2.05 7.56 5.37
CA GLU A 51 -1.60 8.85 5.87
C GLU A 51 -1.76 9.95 4.83
N MET A 52 -1.40 9.68 3.58
CA MET A 52 -1.58 10.63 2.47
C MET A 52 -3.06 10.95 2.24
N ASP A 53 -3.93 9.93 2.26
CA ASP A 53 -5.36 10.12 2.12
C ASP A 53 -5.93 10.98 3.25
N ALA A 54 -5.50 10.77 4.48
CA ALA A 54 -5.90 11.57 5.63
C ALA A 54 -5.49 13.04 5.47
N VAL A 55 -4.29 13.30 4.97
CA VAL A 55 -3.80 14.66 4.68
C VAL A 55 -4.67 15.32 3.61
N ILE A 56 -5.00 14.59 2.54
CA ILE A 56 -5.86 15.11 1.46
C ILE A 56 -7.26 15.44 1.97
N VAL A 57 -7.85 14.56 2.76
CA VAL A 57 -9.18 14.80 3.37
C VAL A 57 -9.14 16.05 4.25
N GLY A 58 -8.13 16.18 5.10
CA GLY A 58 -7.94 17.36 5.95
C GLY A 58 -7.76 18.65 5.14
N ALA A 59 -6.94 18.60 4.10
CA ALA A 59 -6.69 19.75 3.22
C ALA A 59 -7.96 20.18 2.47
N ARG A 60 -8.74 19.22 1.97
CA ARG A 60 -10.02 19.50 1.31
C ARG A 60 -11.03 20.14 2.27
N HIS A 61 -11.07 19.65 3.50
CA HIS A 61 -11.92 20.22 4.54
C HIS A 61 -11.53 21.67 4.83
N ASP A 62 -10.25 21.93 5.02
CA ASP A 62 -9.74 23.27 5.29
C ASP A 62 -10.00 24.22 4.14
N LEU A 63 -9.85 23.75 2.91
CA LEU A 63 -10.17 24.54 1.71
C LEU A 63 -11.65 24.90 1.69
N THR A 64 -12.53 23.94 1.95
CA THR A 64 -13.98 24.17 1.98
C THR A 64 -14.35 25.20 3.05
N VAL A 65 -13.77 25.09 4.24
CA VAL A 65 -14.01 26.04 5.32
C VAL A 65 -13.58 27.46 4.90
N ALA A 66 -12.43 27.57 4.26
CA ALA A 66 -11.92 28.86 3.76
C ALA A 66 -12.83 29.46 2.67
N GLU A 67 -13.30 28.63 1.75
CA GLU A 67 -14.22 29.06 0.69
C GLU A 67 -15.56 29.52 1.26
N LEU A 68 -16.11 28.80 2.22
CA LEU A 68 -17.35 29.19 2.90
C LEU A 68 -17.19 30.52 3.67
N ARG A 69 -16.01 30.73 4.24
CA ARG A 69 -15.71 32.01 4.87
C ARG A 69 -15.68 33.15 3.86
N LEU A 70 -15.10 32.94 2.67
CA LEU A 70 -15.15 33.92 1.59
C LEU A 70 -16.59 34.20 1.16
N VAL A 71 -17.40 33.17 0.98
CA VAL A 71 -18.82 33.31 0.65
C VAL A 71 -19.55 34.16 1.68
N SER A 72 -19.27 33.94 2.96
CA SER A 72 -19.83 34.72 4.05
C SER A 72 -19.46 36.20 3.97
N LEU A 73 -18.24 36.52 3.50
CA LEU A 73 -17.73 37.87 3.43
C LEU A 73 -18.15 38.63 2.17
N ILE A 74 -18.15 37.95 1.02
CA ILE A 74 -18.29 38.60 -0.29
C ILE A 74 -19.42 38.05 -1.15
N GLY A 75 -20.08 36.98 -0.72
CA GLY A 75 -21.16 36.31 -1.48
C GLY A 75 -20.66 35.24 -2.44
N VAL A 76 -21.57 34.38 -2.88
CA VAL A 76 -21.29 33.22 -3.73
C VAL A 76 -20.67 33.63 -5.08
N GLU A 77 -21.25 34.63 -5.75
CA GLU A 77 -20.80 35.02 -7.09
C GLU A 77 -19.39 35.59 -7.08
N ALA A 78 -19.10 36.50 -6.15
CA ALA A 78 -17.76 37.06 -6.01
C ALA A 78 -16.74 36.02 -5.56
N ALA A 79 -17.09 35.14 -4.65
CA ALA A 79 -16.24 34.04 -4.21
C ALA A 79 -15.92 33.09 -5.36
N SER A 80 -16.92 32.76 -6.19
CA SER A 80 -16.72 31.92 -7.38
C SER A 80 -15.71 32.56 -8.36
N GLU A 81 -15.83 33.84 -8.62
CA GLU A 81 -14.88 34.55 -9.49
C GLU A 81 -13.45 34.54 -8.93
N MET A 82 -13.30 34.74 -7.63
CA MET A 82 -11.97 34.82 -7.00
C MET A 82 -11.26 33.46 -6.87
N THR A 83 -12.02 32.38 -6.61
CA THR A 83 -11.45 31.07 -6.33
C THR A 83 -11.43 30.13 -7.53
N GLY A 84 -12.23 30.40 -8.55
CA GLY A 84 -12.42 29.46 -9.66
C GLY A 84 -13.36 28.30 -9.34
N THR A 85 -13.80 28.16 -8.08
CA THR A 85 -14.80 27.18 -7.69
C THR A 85 -16.18 27.64 -8.16
N THR A 86 -16.96 26.76 -8.78
CA THR A 86 -18.26 27.15 -9.34
C THR A 86 -19.25 27.53 -8.24
N ALA A 87 -20.19 28.42 -8.59
CA ALA A 87 -21.27 28.82 -7.67
C ALA A 87 -22.12 27.61 -7.23
N VAL A 88 -22.31 26.63 -8.10
CA VAL A 88 -23.04 25.39 -7.79
C VAL A 88 -22.31 24.59 -6.71
N GLU A 89 -20.99 24.43 -6.84
CA GLU A 89 -20.17 23.73 -5.85
C GLU A 89 -20.17 24.46 -4.50
N LEU A 90 -20.05 25.78 -4.51
CA LEU A 90 -20.10 26.59 -3.29
C LEU A 90 -21.46 26.48 -2.57
N ARG A 91 -22.55 26.51 -3.32
CA ARG A 91 -23.92 26.36 -2.75
C ARG A 91 -24.11 24.96 -2.17
N ARG A 92 -23.55 23.94 -2.82
CA ARG A 92 -23.58 22.56 -2.31
C ARG A 92 -22.81 22.47 -0.99
N ALA A 93 -21.62 23.06 -0.92
CA ALA A 93 -20.80 23.08 0.31
C ALA A 93 -21.53 23.79 1.45
N MET A 94 -22.22 24.90 1.16
CA MET A 94 -23.04 25.61 2.15
C MET A 94 -24.18 24.75 2.69
N LYS A 95 -24.83 24.00 1.81
CA LYS A 95 -25.92 23.08 2.19
C LYS A 95 -25.41 21.94 3.04
N ASP A 96 -24.28 21.36 2.68
CA ASP A 96 -23.66 20.24 3.41
C ASP A 96 -23.14 20.66 4.78
N ALA A 97 -22.77 21.93 4.96
CA ALA A 97 -22.31 22.48 6.24
C ALA A 97 -23.45 22.73 7.24
N ASN A 98 -24.67 22.79 6.76
CA ASN A 98 -25.87 22.95 7.59
C ASN A 98 -26.53 21.56 7.79
#